data_a8728539746125a59988a6f41ccf9fd1
#
_entry.id   a8728539746125a59988a6f41ccf9fd1
#
_cell.length_a   1.000
_cell.length_b   1.000
_cell.length_c   1.000
_cell.angle_alpha   90.00
_cell.angle_beta   90.00
_cell.angle_gamma   90.00
#
_symmetry.space_group_name_H-M   'P 1'
#
loop_
_entity.id
_entity.type
_entity.pdbx_description
1 polymer ?
#
loop_
_entity_poly.entity_id
_entity_poly.type
_entity_poly.pdbx_seq_one_letter_code
_entity_poly.pdbx_strand_id
1 'polypeptide(L)'
;MGRRGYVQSRHAEHDTDVCLSDWAQESAAAYLTKKGINVYTGDSTGMADPAYSDRWEIEIPMKRVGRGENVEYVRDVARMDRIIAELRRHPDSVMSEDGKEPYGEDLAALLEAGMNAAEKHDYEWIIVDFW
;
A
#
# COMPACT_ATOMS: atom_id res chain seq x y z
N MET A 1 -12.51 12.36 -11.85
CA MET A 1 -13.08 11.31 -11.01
C MET A 1 -11.97 10.52 -10.37
N GLY A 2 -12.14 10.10 -9.14
CA GLY A 2 -11.17 9.27 -8.46
C GLY A 2 -11.25 7.81 -8.89
N ARG A 3 -10.14 7.11 -8.81
CA ARG A 3 -10.10 5.65 -8.97
C ARG A 3 -10.22 5.01 -7.60
N ARG A 4 -10.90 3.90 -7.55
CA ARG A 4 -11.00 3.12 -6.33
C ARG A 4 -9.96 2.03 -6.30
N GLY A 5 -9.32 1.87 -5.15
CA GLY A 5 -8.45 0.74 -4.91
C GLY A 5 -9.16 -0.28 -4.05
N TYR A 6 -9.14 -1.53 -4.48
CA TYR A 6 -9.56 -2.64 -3.64
C TYR A 6 -8.33 -3.31 -3.07
N VAL A 7 -8.36 -3.52 -1.78
CA VAL A 7 -7.42 -4.44 -1.16
C VAL A 7 -8.02 -5.84 -1.31
N GLN A 8 -7.28 -6.70 -1.97
CA GLN A 8 -7.71 -8.07 -2.27
C GLN A 8 -6.98 -9.08 -1.43
N SER A 9 -7.67 -10.11 -1.03
CA SER A 9 -7.03 -11.34 -0.64
C SER A 9 -6.95 -12.28 -1.85
N ARG A 10 -6.02 -13.24 -1.78
CA ARG A 10 -5.86 -14.23 -2.86
C ARG A 10 -7.10 -15.08 -3.08
N HIS A 11 -7.91 -15.25 -2.06
CA HIS A 11 -9.05 -16.17 -2.05
C HIS A 11 -10.40 -15.49 -1.87
N ALA A 12 -10.41 -14.20 -1.65
CA ALA A 12 -11.62 -13.41 -1.55
C ALA A 12 -11.59 -12.32 -2.61
N GLU A 13 -12.74 -11.87 -3.05
CA GLU A 13 -12.79 -10.85 -4.09
C GLU A 13 -12.27 -9.52 -3.58
N HIS A 14 -12.82 -9.04 -2.47
CA HIS A 14 -12.45 -7.73 -1.92
C HIS A 14 -12.58 -7.76 -0.40
N ASP A 15 -11.54 -7.35 0.29
CA ASP A 15 -11.58 -7.21 1.73
C ASP A 15 -12.03 -5.82 2.15
N THR A 16 -11.74 -4.82 1.35
CA THR A 16 -12.17 -3.45 1.60
C THR A 16 -12.10 -2.60 0.34
N ASP A 17 -12.81 -1.49 0.39
CA ASP A 17 -12.91 -0.50 -0.67
C ASP A 17 -12.42 0.83 -0.09
N VAL A 18 -11.33 1.35 -0.62
CA VAL A 18 -10.76 2.64 -0.23
C VAL A 18 -10.60 3.49 -1.48
N CYS A 19 -11.08 4.72 -1.41
CA CYS A 19 -10.96 5.64 -2.53
C CYS A 19 -9.58 6.32 -2.54
N LEU A 20 -8.87 6.17 -3.64
CA LEU A 20 -7.64 6.90 -3.89
C LEU A 20 -7.75 7.48 -5.30
N SER A 21 -7.69 8.81 -5.41
CA SER A 21 -7.86 9.44 -6.72
C SER A 21 -6.73 9.13 -7.68
N ASP A 22 -6.99 9.19 -8.96
CA ASP A 22 -5.99 9.03 -10.02
C ASP A 22 -4.77 9.91 -9.78
N TRP A 23 -5.03 11.14 -9.39
CA TRP A 23 -4.02 12.16 -9.17
C TRP A 23 -3.12 11.87 -7.98
N ALA A 24 -3.60 11.08 -7.04
CA ALA A 24 -2.85 10.75 -5.84
C ALA A 24 -2.01 9.46 -5.96
N GLN A 25 -2.28 8.62 -6.96
CA GLN A 25 -1.58 7.34 -7.10
C GLN A 25 -0.06 7.51 -7.23
N GLU A 26 0.37 8.42 -8.09
CA GLU A 26 1.80 8.67 -8.28
C GLU A 26 2.46 9.18 -7.00
N SER A 27 1.82 10.15 -6.34
CA SER A 27 2.30 10.71 -5.07
C SER A 27 2.36 9.65 -3.96
N ALA A 28 1.33 8.80 -3.88
CA ALA A 28 1.27 7.72 -2.91
C ALA A 28 2.39 6.69 -3.12
N ALA A 29 2.61 6.27 -4.37
CA ALA A 29 3.69 5.33 -4.69
C ALA A 29 5.06 5.94 -4.39
N ALA A 30 5.26 7.21 -4.71
CA ALA A 30 6.50 7.93 -4.41
C ALA A 30 6.75 8.02 -2.90
N TYR A 31 5.71 8.31 -2.12
CA TYR A 31 5.79 8.33 -0.66
C TYR A 31 6.25 6.98 -0.09
N LEU A 32 5.60 5.90 -0.52
CA LEU A 32 5.93 4.55 -0.06
C LEU A 32 7.37 4.18 -0.43
N THR A 33 7.78 4.47 -1.65
CA THR A 33 9.14 4.22 -2.12
C THR A 33 10.16 5.00 -1.28
N LYS A 34 9.87 6.25 -0.96
CA LYS A 34 10.71 7.08 -0.09
C LYS A 34 10.84 6.48 1.32
N LYS A 35 9.81 5.82 1.80
CA LYS A 35 9.82 5.14 3.11
C LYS A 35 10.45 3.74 3.04
N GLY A 36 11.00 3.36 1.91
CA GLY A 36 11.66 2.07 1.73
C GLY A 36 10.69 0.92 1.50
N ILE A 37 9.45 1.20 1.15
CA ILE A 37 8.43 0.21 0.82
C ILE A 37 8.40 0.03 -0.70
N ASN A 38 8.60 -1.20 -1.16
CA ASN A 38 8.58 -1.50 -2.58
C ASN A 38 7.15 -1.61 -3.08
N VAL A 39 6.84 -0.85 -4.13
CA VAL A 39 5.55 -0.90 -4.81
C VAL A 39 5.80 -1.37 -6.24
N TYR A 40 5.26 -2.53 -6.57
CA TYR A 40 5.33 -3.08 -7.91
C TYR A 40 4.01 -2.76 -8.61
N THR A 41 4.12 -2.22 -9.81
CA THR A 41 2.97 -1.80 -10.60
C THR A 41 2.86 -2.72 -11.80
N GLY A 42 1.62 -3.02 -12.19
CA GLY A 42 1.38 -3.84 -13.34
C GLY A 42 0.07 -3.43 -14.01
N ASP A 43 0.00 -3.69 -15.29
CA ASP A 43 -1.22 -3.55 -16.07
C ASP A 43 -1.20 -4.53 -17.25
N SER A 44 -2.26 -4.53 -18.03
CA SER A 44 -2.38 -5.41 -19.19
C SER A 44 -1.39 -5.06 -20.31
N THR A 45 -0.76 -3.87 -20.26
CA THR A 45 0.20 -3.42 -21.26
C THR A 45 1.65 -3.61 -20.80
N GLY A 46 1.89 -3.97 -19.55
CA GLY A 46 3.21 -4.07 -18.97
C GLY A 46 3.82 -2.72 -18.57
N MET A 47 3.05 -1.66 -18.59
CA MET A 47 3.50 -0.34 -18.16
C MET A 47 3.71 -0.32 -16.66
N ALA A 48 4.80 0.30 -16.22
CA ALA A 48 5.17 0.37 -14.81
C ALA A 48 4.89 1.74 -14.17
N ASP A 49 4.12 2.60 -14.82
CA ASP A 49 3.78 3.92 -14.27
C ASP A 49 2.70 3.78 -13.20
N PRO A 50 2.98 4.15 -11.93
CA PRO A 50 2.01 4.02 -10.84
C PRO A 50 0.70 4.78 -11.08
N ALA A 51 0.75 5.91 -11.80
CA ALA A 51 -0.43 6.73 -12.06
C ALA A 51 -1.44 6.05 -12.95
N TYR A 52 -1.00 5.12 -13.80
CA TYR A 52 -1.83 4.45 -14.79
C TYR A 52 -1.93 2.94 -14.58
N SER A 53 -1.37 2.45 -13.49
CA SER A 53 -1.40 1.02 -13.19
C SER A 53 -2.79 0.59 -12.72
N ASP A 54 -3.22 -0.57 -13.21
CA ASP A 54 -4.47 -1.19 -12.77
C ASP A 54 -4.31 -1.94 -11.45
N ARG A 55 -3.08 -2.25 -11.09
CA ARG A 55 -2.79 -3.04 -9.89
C ARG A 55 -1.47 -2.60 -9.28
N TRP A 56 -1.49 -2.50 -7.96
CA TRP A 56 -0.27 -2.41 -7.16
C TRP A 56 -0.08 -3.69 -6.35
N GLU A 57 1.17 -4.09 -6.24
CA GLU A 57 1.60 -5.11 -5.29
C GLU A 57 2.59 -4.45 -4.34
N ILE A 58 2.16 -4.20 -3.13
CA ILE A 58 2.98 -3.54 -2.11
C ILE A 58 3.64 -4.63 -1.29
N GLU A 59 4.96 -4.68 -1.32
CA GLU A 59 5.73 -5.64 -0.52
C GLU A 59 5.72 -5.20 0.94
N ILE A 60 5.19 -6.05 1.82
CA ILE A 60 5.22 -5.79 3.24
C ILE A 60 6.66 -6.00 3.72
N PRO A 61 7.27 -5.00 4.40
CA PRO A 61 8.62 -5.16 4.90
C PRO A 61 8.68 -6.31 5.92
N MET A 62 9.74 -7.08 5.83
CA MET A 62 9.98 -8.21 6.72
C MET A 62 11.10 -7.86 7.69
N LYS A 63 11.05 -8.44 8.87
CA LYS A 63 12.13 -8.32 9.84
C LYS A 63 12.61 -9.70 10.26
N ARG A 64 13.89 -9.75 10.57
CA ARG A 64 14.53 -10.96 11.07
C ARG A 64 14.28 -11.07 12.57
N VAL A 65 13.84 -12.24 13.02
CA VAL A 65 13.72 -12.58 14.45
C VAL A 65 14.42 -13.90 14.72
N GLY A 66 14.87 -14.09 15.95
CA GLY A 66 15.56 -15.30 16.35
C GLY A 66 17.08 -15.21 16.23
N ARG A 67 17.77 -16.31 16.55
CA ARG A 67 19.23 -16.40 16.57
C ARG A 67 19.70 -17.73 15.99
N GLY A 68 20.87 -17.69 15.34
CA GLY A 68 21.53 -18.87 14.82
C GLY A 68 20.69 -19.61 13.80
N GLU A 69 20.41 -20.89 14.04
CA GLU A 69 19.61 -21.73 13.16
C GLU A 69 18.10 -21.48 13.28
N ASN A 70 17.68 -20.75 14.32
CA ASN A 70 16.28 -20.43 14.59
C ASN A 70 15.91 -19.02 14.09
N VAL A 71 16.43 -18.64 12.93
CA VAL A 71 16.13 -17.36 12.32
C VAL A 71 14.84 -17.48 11.51
N GLU A 72 13.92 -16.57 11.75
CA GLU A 72 12.69 -16.42 10.99
C GLU A 72 12.56 -15.01 10.45
N TYR A 73 11.84 -14.87 9.36
CA TYR A 73 11.45 -13.57 8.83
C TYR A 73 9.95 -13.42 8.99
N VAL A 74 9.55 -12.34 9.65
CA VAL A 74 8.14 -12.04 9.91
C VAL A 74 7.79 -10.66 9.39
N ARG A 75 6.51 -10.42 9.15
CA ARG A 75 6.03 -9.10 8.74
C ARG A 75 6.41 -8.06 9.78
N ASP A 76 7.01 -6.97 9.34
CA ASP A 76 7.36 -5.85 10.21
C ASP A 76 6.15 -4.94 10.43
N VAL A 77 5.22 -5.42 11.25
CA VAL A 77 3.96 -4.73 11.55
C VAL A 77 4.22 -3.38 12.19
N ALA A 78 5.18 -3.31 13.11
CA ALA A 78 5.51 -2.05 13.80
C ALA A 78 5.96 -0.96 12.82
N ARG A 79 6.73 -1.32 11.81
CA ARG A 79 7.17 -0.38 10.78
C ARG A 79 6.00 0.13 9.96
N MET A 80 5.09 -0.76 9.57
CA MET A 80 3.89 -0.37 8.83
C MET A 80 2.96 0.50 9.68
N ASP A 81 2.79 0.18 10.94
CA ASP A 81 1.99 0.98 11.87
C ASP A 81 2.54 2.40 12.02
N ARG A 82 3.87 2.57 12.05
CA ARG A 82 4.50 3.89 12.09
C ARG A 82 4.21 4.69 10.81
N ILE A 83 4.28 4.05 9.66
CA ILE A 83 3.96 4.70 8.37
C ILE A 83 2.51 5.14 8.34
N ILE A 84 1.59 4.28 8.76
CA ILE A 84 0.16 4.57 8.83
C ILE A 84 -0.10 5.75 9.76
N ALA A 85 0.49 5.72 10.96
CA ALA A 85 0.34 6.79 11.94
C ALA A 85 0.90 8.13 11.43
N GLU A 86 2.03 8.11 10.75
CA GLU A 86 2.64 9.30 10.15
C GLU A 86 1.74 9.90 9.07
N LEU A 87 1.17 9.08 8.20
CA LEU A 87 0.22 9.53 7.19
C LEU A 87 -1.02 10.20 7.79
N ARG A 88 -1.51 9.68 8.92
CA ARG A 88 -2.65 10.26 9.61
C ARG A 88 -2.33 11.57 10.32
N ARG A 89 -1.11 11.71 10.80
CA ARG A 89 -0.65 12.99 11.40
C ARG A 89 -0.32 14.03 10.34
N HIS A 90 0.14 13.60 9.17
CA HIS A 90 0.57 14.47 8.08
C HIS A 90 -0.08 14.02 6.76
N PRO A 91 -1.40 14.17 6.62
CA PRO A 91 -2.11 13.70 5.43
C PRO A 91 -1.68 14.43 4.14
N ASP A 92 -1.07 15.60 4.26
CA ASP A 92 -0.50 16.36 3.16
C ASP A 92 0.81 15.75 2.61
N SER A 93 1.32 14.69 3.21
CA SER A 93 2.46 13.94 2.67
C SER A 93 2.14 13.27 1.33
N VAL A 94 0.86 13.03 1.06
CA VAL A 94 0.37 12.52 -0.22
C VAL A 94 -0.68 13.51 -0.72
N MET A 95 -0.38 14.17 -1.83
CA MET A 95 -1.24 15.22 -2.38
C MET A 95 -1.74 14.83 -3.76
N SER A 96 -2.87 15.40 -4.14
CA SER A 96 -3.33 15.36 -5.51
C SER A 96 -2.32 16.02 -6.45
N GLU A 97 -2.41 15.74 -7.75
CA GLU A 97 -1.49 16.29 -8.76
C GLU A 97 -1.48 17.82 -8.76
N ASP A 98 -2.63 18.45 -8.53
CA ASP A 98 -2.72 19.90 -8.45
C ASP A 98 -2.23 20.49 -7.12
N GLY A 99 -1.85 19.64 -6.17
CA GLY A 99 -1.34 20.05 -4.87
C GLY A 99 -2.38 20.62 -3.92
N LYS A 100 -3.67 20.44 -4.18
CA LYS A 100 -4.74 21.05 -3.39
C LYS A 100 -5.40 20.10 -2.40
N GLU A 101 -5.45 18.80 -2.70
CA GLU A 101 -6.16 17.84 -1.86
C GLU A 101 -5.20 16.84 -1.24
N PRO A 102 -5.24 16.67 0.09
CA PRO A 102 -4.45 15.65 0.77
C PRO A 102 -5.12 14.28 0.70
N TYR A 103 -4.32 13.24 0.47
CA TYR A 103 -4.77 11.85 0.39
C TYR A 103 -4.02 10.91 1.34
N GLY A 104 -3.28 11.47 2.30
CA GLY A 104 -2.55 10.66 3.26
C GLY A 104 -3.44 9.76 4.11
N GLU A 105 -4.61 10.26 4.52
CA GLU A 105 -5.58 9.46 5.27
C GLU A 105 -6.13 8.30 4.45
N ASP A 106 -6.38 8.52 3.16
CA ASP A 106 -6.86 7.46 2.26
C ASP A 106 -5.80 6.39 2.06
N LEU A 107 -4.54 6.79 1.89
CA LEU A 107 -3.44 5.83 1.81
C LEU A 107 -3.27 5.07 3.12
N ALA A 108 -3.38 5.75 4.26
CA ALA A 108 -3.31 5.11 5.57
C ALA A 108 -4.39 4.04 5.73
N ALA A 109 -5.62 4.35 5.35
CA ALA A 109 -6.74 3.41 5.41
C ALA A 109 -6.51 2.20 4.49
N LEU A 110 -5.97 2.43 3.30
CA LEU A 110 -5.64 1.37 2.36
C LEU A 110 -4.56 0.44 2.94
N LEU A 111 -3.50 0.99 3.49
CA LEU A 111 -2.43 0.21 4.10
C LEU A 111 -2.92 -0.57 5.32
N GLU A 112 -3.74 0.03 6.16
CA GLU A 112 -4.32 -0.64 7.33
C GLU A 112 -5.18 -1.83 6.91
N ALA A 113 -6.05 -1.63 5.93
CA ALA A 113 -6.86 -2.71 5.39
C ALA A 113 -5.99 -3.81 4.77
N GLY A 114 -4.94 -3.42 4.06
CA GLY A 114 -3.99 -4.37 3.48
C GLY A 114 -3.24 -5.18 4.53
N MET A 115 -2.82 -4.57 5.61
CA MET A 115 -2.17 -5.26 6.71
C MET A 115 -3.11 -6.23 7.42
N ASN A 116 -4.36 -5.83 7.62
CA ASN A 116 -5.38 -6.70 8.21
C ASN A 116 -5.64 -7.93 7.33
N ALA A 117 -5.75 -7.74 6.03
CA ALA A 117 -5.92 -8.83 5.08
C ALA A 117 -4.69 -9.75 5.05
N ALA A 118 -3.50 -9.18 5.07
CA ALA A 118 -2.25 -9.93 5.08
C ALA A 118 -2.11 -10.79 6.35
N GLU A 119 -2.50 -10.26 7.50
CA GLU A 119 -2.50 -11.01 8.76
C GLU A 119 -3.52 -12.15 8.73
N LYS A 120 -4.73 -11.87 8.27
CA LYS A 120 -5.81 -12.84 8.19
C LYS A 120 -5.50 -14.02 7.27
N HIS A 121 -4.85 -13.75 6.14
CA HIS A 121 -4.58 -14.75 5.10
C HIS A 121 -3.11 -15.18 5.02
N ASP A 122 -2.28 -14.69 5.91
CA ASP A 122 -0.83 -14.97 5.94
C ASP A 122 -0.10 -14.58 4.65
N TYR A 123 -0.32 -13.34 4.21
CA TYR A 123 0.33 -12.81 3.01
C TYR A 123 1.53 -11.92 3.34
N GLU A 124 2.47 -11.89 2.40
CA GLU A 124 3.63 -10.99 2.45
C GLU A 124 3.45 -9.77 1.55
N TRP A 125 2.29 -9.66 0.88
CA TRP A 125 1.98 -8.62 -0.08
C TRP A 125 0.61 -8.03 0.17
N ILE A 126 0.50 -6.72 -0.10
CA ILE A 126 -0.79 -6.04 -0.17
C ILE A 126 -1.09 -5.86 -1.65
N ILE A 127 -2.17 -6.46 -2.11
CA ILE A 127 -2.60 -6.36 -3.50
C ILE A 127 -3.74 -5.35 -3.57
N VAL A 128 -3.57 -4.33 -4.41
CA VAL A 128 -4.57 -3.29 -4.62
C VAL A 128 -4.94 -3.27 -6.09
N ASP A 129 -6.21 -3.47 -6.39
CA ASP A 129 -6.74 -3.31 -7.74
C ASP A 129 -7.44 -1.96 -7.87
N PHE A 130 -7.17 -1.28 -8.98
CA PHE A 130 -7.76 0.02 -9.30
C PHE A 130 -8.69 -0.10 -10.52
N TRP A 131 -9.79 0.62 -10.48
CA TRP A 131 -10.72 0.71 -11.62
C TRP A 131 -11.43 2.08 -11.70
#